data_3518a09c3a212319843ce749313a6e39
#
_entry.id   3518a09c3a212319843ce749313a6e39
#
_cell.length_a   1.000
_cell.length_b   1.000
_cell.length_c   1.000
_cell.angle_alpha   90.00
_cell.angle_beta   90.00
_cell.angle_gamma   90.00
#
_symmetry.space_group_name_H-M   'P 1'
#
loop_
_entity.id
_entity.type
_entity.pdbx_description
1 polymer ?
#
loop_
_entity_poly.entity_id
_entity_poly.type
_entity_poly.pdbx_seq_one_letter_code
_entity_poly.pdbx_strand_id
1 'polypeptide(L)'
;MVFVGREHELASLEVQYNSKRFELAIVYGRRRVGKTYLLHHFLASHDGAYMVGLESGASNNLEMLSQAVYRATGMIETGKLQSTLPNFPTITAALTHLFEYSLDHRCIFIIDEYPYLAESIPSVSSELQALIDAYKNRSQLMLILCGSSMSFMENQVLGHKSPLYGRRTAQYKIKPFTYIEARQMVPHLSYEDSAIAFGLTGGVAEYLSYFREGDSLDESIISLFFTPTGRLVDEPSSLLKQELREPRQYNAILSAIAKGASRNNEIATKVDMTTGALNNYLKSLIDLQIIEKIHPVGSKSNKSIYTIKDSMYTFWYRFVEPNQGAIENFNGKLVYHQYVKPMLSHFMGPVFETMAAQYVQARIHQGSVPFLPQQIGHWWGTDSATKKQVEIDLVAMADIQADPNARPVRHLLVGECKWKNEPIGQDVLGSLMERARVLHGESYYWLFSKRGFGFVSDDERVELIDVPMMYEL
;
A
#
# COMPACT_ATOMS: atom_id res chain seq x y z
N MET A 1 -11.76 -18.91 -0.58
CA MET A 1 -10.63 -18.07 -0.12
C MET A 1 -11.09 -17.41 1.17
N VAL A 2 -10.34 -17.53 2.24
CA VAL A 2 -10.67 -16.91 3.53
C VAL A 2 -10.48 -15.40 3.37
N PHE A 3 -11.38 -14.58 3.92
CA PHE A 3 -11.22 -13.13 3.99
C PHE A 3 -10.14 -12.83 5.05
N VAL A 4 -9.15 -12.02 4.69
CA VAL A 4 -7.99 -11.74 5.52
C VAL A 4 -7.85 -10.23 5.70
N GLY A 5 -7.60 -9.79 6.95
CA GLY A 5 -7.38 -8.40 7.30
C GLY A 5 -8.61 -7.52 7.07
N ARG A 6 -8.41 -6.22 7.09
CA ARG A 6 -9.47 -5.21 6.81
C ARG A 6 -10.56 -5.11 7.87
N GLU A 7 -10.29 -5.60 9.09
CA GLU A 7 -11.24 -5.55 10.20
C GLU A 7 -11.64 -4.10 10.52
N HIS A 8 -10.68 -3.18 10.44
CA HIS A 8 -10.93 -1.75 10.69
C HIS A 8 -11.79 -1.12 9.59
N GLU A 9 -11.50 -1.41 8.33
CA GLU A 9 -12.28 -0.92 7.20
C GLU A 9 -13.70 -1.48 7.24
N LEU A 10 -13.86 -2.79 7.48
CA LEU A 10 -15.18 -3.41 7.62
C LEU A 10 -15.97 -2.83 8.80
N ALA A 11 -15.37 -2.75 9.99
CA ALA A 11 -16.04 -2.18 11.15
C ALA A 11 -16.48 -0.73 10.89
N SER A 12 -15.65 0.06 10.22
CA SER A 12 -15.99 1.43 9.84
C SER A 12 -17.12 1.49 8.80
N LEU A 13 -17.13 0.60 7.79
CA LEU A 13 -18.23 0.49 6.83
C LEU A 13 -19.54 0.08 7.50
N GLU A 14 -19.50 -0.84 8.48
CA GLU A 14 -20.65 -1.22 9.30
C GLU A 14 -21.22 -0.04 10.11
N VAL A 15 -20.36 0.78 10.69
CA VAL A 15 -20.80 2.00 11.40
C VAL A 15 -21.52 2.96 10.43
N GLN A 16 -20.99 3.14 9.20
CA GLN A 16 -21.63 3.97 8.19
C GLN A 16 -22.99 3.36 7.76
N TYR A 17 -23.05 2.06 7.53
CA TYR A 17 -24.30 1.40 7.16
C TYR A 17 -25.37 1.55 8.25
N ASN A 18 -25.02 1.35 9.50
CA ASN A 18 -25.93 1.41 10.63
C ASN A 18 -26.39 2.83 11.02
N SER A 19 -25.80 3.87 10.44
CA SER A 19 -26.21 5.27 10.65
C SER A 19 -27.63 5.55 10.17
N LYS A 20 -28.13 4.77 9.20
CA LYS A 20 -29.43 4.96 8.51
C LYS A 20 -29.62 6.35 7.91
N ARG A 21 -28.50 7.01 7.57
CA ARG A 21 -28.46 8.32 6.90
C ARG A 21 -27.82 8.17 5.53
N PHE A 22 -27.89 9.23 4.73
CA PHE A 22 -27.07 9.27 3.54
C PHE A 22 -25.60 9.23 3.89
N GLU A 23 -24.91 8.29 3.25
CA GLU A 23 -23.45 8.15 3.40
C GLU A 23 -22.80 8.12 2.02
N LEU A 24 -21.71 8.89 1.87
CA LEU A 24 -20.83 8.84 0.70
C LEU A 24 -19.46 8.37 1.13
N ALA A 25 -19.16 7.10 0.89
CA ALA A 25 -17.87 6.51 1.16
C ALA A 25 -17.00 6.49 -0.11
N ILE A 26 -15.76 6.91 0.02
CA ILE A 26 -14.77 6.88 -1.06
C ILE A 26 -13.73 5.82 -0.74
N VAL A 27 -13.66 4.76 -1.55
CA VAL A 27 -12.71 3.64 -1.39
C VAL A 27 -11.71 3.71 -2.53
N TYR A 28 -10.42 3.83 -2.22
CA TYR A 28 -9.40 3.92 -3.24
C TYR A 28 -8.07 3.33 -2.78
N GLY A 29 -7.21 3.06 -3.71
CA GLY A 29 -5.91 2.44 -3.48
C GLY A 29 -5.41 1.81 -4.78
N ARG A 30 -4.13 1.46 -4.83
CA ARG A 30 -3.54 0.88 -6.04
C ARG A 30 -4.28 -0.41 -6.47
N ARG A 31 -4.04 -0.82 -7.72
CA ARG A 31 -4.61 -2.06 -8.25
C ARG A 31 -4.17 -3.27 -7.42
N ARG A 32 -5.00 -4.31 -7.36
CA ARG A 32 -4.72 -5.63 -6.76
C ARG A 32 -4.57 -5.68 -5.24
N VAL A 33 -4.81 -4.57 -4.50
CA VAL A 33 -4.76 -4.54 -3.03
C VAL A 33 -6.02 -5.11 -2.35
N GLY A 34 -7.03 -5.56 -3.13
CA GLY A 34 -8.23 -6.20 -2.59
C GLY A 34 -9.43 -5.28 -2.36
N LYS A 35 -9.52 -4.09 -2.98
CA LYS A 35 -10.67 -3.17 -2.86
C LYS A 35 -11.98 -3.84 -3.24
N THR A 36 -12.05 -4.39 -4.44
CA THR A 36 -13.23 -5.10 -4.98
C THR A 36 -13.64 -6.27 -4.08
N TYR A 37 -12.66 -7.02 -3.55
CA TYR A 37 -12.92 -8.14 -2.65
C TYR A 37 -13.51 -7.68 -1.32
N LEU A 38 -13.00 -6.59 -0.73
CA LEU A 38 -13.55 -5.94 0.46
C LEU A 38 -15.00 -5.53 0.24
N LEU A 39 -15.30 -4.85 -0.88
CA LEU A 39 -16.64 -4.34 -1.18
C LEU A 39 -17.64 -5.47 -1.44
N HIS A 40 -17.24 -6.54 -2.14
CA HIS A 40 -18.08 -7.72 -2.30
C HIS A 40 -18.33 -8.45 -0.99
N HIS A 41 -17.31 -8.56 -0.14
CA HIS A 41 -17.46 -9.17 1.18
C HIS A 41 -18.43 -8.37 2.05
N PHE A 42 -18.30 -7.04 2.07
CA PHE A 42 -19.23 -6.17 2.79
C PHE A 42 -20.65 -6.25 2.25
N LEU A 43 -20.83 -6.21 0.92
CA LEU A 43 -22.15 -6.26 0.29
C LEU A 43 -22.86 -7.61 0.49
N ALA A 44 -22.12 -8.70 0.67
CA ALA A 44 -22.70 -10.05 0.81
C ALA A 44 -23.67 -10.21 2.00
N SER A 45 -23.57 -9.34 3.02
CA SER A 45 -24.41 -9.34 4.22
C SER A 45 -25.45 -8.21 4.23
N HIS A 46 -25.59 -7.46 3.14
CA HIS A 46 -26.42 -6.25 3.09
C HIS A 46 -27.22 -6.15 1.80
N ASP A 47 -28.36 -5.47 1.85
CA ASP A 47 -29.15 -5.16 0.67
C ASP A 47 -28.49 -4.04 -0.15
N GLY A 48 -28.34 -4.29 -1.44
CA GLY A 48 -27.75 -3.31 -2.34
C GLY A 48 -27.35 -3.86 -3.68
N ALA A 49 -26.64 -3.06 -4.45
CA ALA A 49 -26.13 -3.44 -5.76
C ALA A 49 -24.71 -2.92 -5.98
N TYR A 50 -24.05 -3.61 -6.90
CA TYR A 50 -22.69 -3.32 -7.34
C TYR A 50 -22.66 -3.18 -8.86
N MET A 51 -21.96 -2.15 -9.35
CA MET A 51 -21.62 -2.01 -10.75
C MET A 51 -20.14 -1.68 -10.92
N VAL A 52 -19.62 -1.98 -12.10
CA VAL A 52 -18.28 -1.60 -12.53
C VAL A 52 -18.38 -0.54 -13.62
N GLY A 53 -17.70 0.58 -13.46
CA GLY A 53 -17.48 1.54 -14.53
C GLY A 53 -16.61 0.93 -15.62
N LEU A 54 -17.05 1.02 -16.87
CA LEU A 54 -16.37 0.43 -18.02
C LEU A 54 -15.53 1.49 -18.75
N GLU A 55 -14.35 1.09 -19.20
CA GLU A 55 -13.55 1.86 -20.18
C GLU A 55 -14.23 1.76 -21.57
N SER A 56 -15.43 2.33 -21.66
CA SER A 56 -16.28 2.25 -22.86
C SER A 56 -17.15 3.50 -22.98
N GLY A 57 -17.95 3.60 -24.05
CA GLY A 57 -18.84 4.76 -24.27
C GLY A 57 -19.93 4.90 -23.21
N ALA A 58 -20.49 6.11 -23.13
CA ALA A 58 -21.54 6.50 -22.18
C ALA A 58 -22.77 5.57 -22.21
N SER A 59 -23.16 5.05 -23.37
CA SER A 59 -24.31 4.16 -23.53
C SER A 59 -24.15 2.85 -22.75
N ASN A 60 -22.95 2.23 -22.81
CA ASN A 60 -22.68 0.97 -22.09
C ASN A 60 -22.66 1.20 -20.57
N ASN A 61 -22.10 2.31 -20.13
CA ASN A 61 -22.12 2.68 -18.71
C ASN A 61 -23.53 3.00 -18.21
N LEU A 62 -24.37 3.62 -19.03
CA LEU A 62 -25.79 3.87 -18.71
C LEU A 62 -26.58 2.56 -18.60
N GLU A 63 -26.32 1.60 -19.49
CA GLU A 63 -26.92 0.26 -19.40
C GLU A 63 -26.51 -0.43 -18.08
N MET A 64 -25.22 -0.49 -17.77
CA MET A 64 -24.73 -1.09 -16.52
C MET A 64 -25.34 -0.42 -15.29
N LEU A 65 -25.41 0.92 -15.28
CA LEU A 65 -26.05 1.67 -14.21
C LEU A 65 -27.54 1.33 -14.08
N SER A 66 -28.27 1.29 -15.21
CA SER A 66 -29.69 0.95 -15.21
C SER A 66 -29.95 -0.42 -14.60
N GLN A 67 -29.18 -1.43 -15.02
CA GLN A 67 -29.28 -2.78 -14.48
C GLN A 67 -28.95 -2.84 -12.97
N ALA A 68 -27.93 -2.10 -12.53
CA ALA A 68 -27.54 -2.05 -11.12
C ALA A 68 -28.62 -1.35 -10.27
N VAL A 69 -29.21 -0.24 -10.76
CA VAL A 69 -30.30 0.46 -10.08
C VAL A 69 -31.53 -0.45 -9.95
N TYR A 70 -31.92 -1.16 -11.01
CA TYR A 70 -33.02 -2.11 -10.94
C TYR A 70 -32.80 -3.23 -9.91
N ARG A 71 -31.56 -3.70 -9.77
CA ARG A 71 -31.22 -4.67 -8.69
C ARG A 71 -31.34 -4.03 -7.31
N ALA A 72 -30.76 -2.83 -7.12
CA ALA A 72 -30.79 -2.12 -5.84
C ALA A 72 -32.22 -1.84 -5.37
N THR A 73 -33.14 -1.59 -6.31
CA THR A 73 -34.56 -1.25 -6.02
C THR A 73 -35.50 -2.46 -6.05
N GLY A 74 -34.95 -3.69 -6.17
CA GLY A 74 -35.75 -4.92 -6.17
C GLY A 74 -36.60 -5.15 -7.43
N MET A 75 -36.42 -4.38 -8.50
CA MET A 75 -37.12 -4.56 -9.76
C MET A 75 -36.59 -5.76 -10.58
N ILE A 76 -35.41 -6.26 -10.24
CA ILE A 76 -34.83 -7.49 -10.77
C ILE A 76 -34.58 -8.44 -9.60
N GLU A 77 -35.08 -9.67 -9.72
CA GLU A 77 -34.85 -10.73 -8.72
C GLU A 77 -33.36 -11.07 -8.61
N THR A 78 -32.92 -11.32 -7.37
CA THR A 78 -31.56 -11.76 -7.08
C THR A 78 -31.24 -13.04 -7.89
N GLY A 79 -30.10 -13.01 -8.59
CA GLY A 79 -29.64 -14.15 -9.41
C GLY A 79 -29.95 -14.05 -10.91
N LYS A 80 -30.79 -13.13 -11.37
CA LYS A 80 -30.95 -12.86 -12.81
C LYS A 80 -29.84 -11.92 -13.31
N LEU A 81 -29.14 -12.33 -14.37
CA LEU A 81 -28.00 -11.59 -14.93
C LEU A 81 -28.41 -10.35 -15.71
N GLN A 82 -29.58 -10.39 -16.38
CA GLN A 82 -30.08 -9.28 -17.20
C GLN A 82 -31.57 -9.06 -16.98
N SER A 83 -31.99 -7.80 -17.06
CA SER A 83 -33.39 -7.39 -17.06
C SER A 83 -33.87 -7.21 -18.49
N THR A 84 -35.16 -7.47 -18.72
CA THR A 84 -35.87 -7.09 -19.93
C THR A 84 -36.40 -5.64 -19.87
N LEU A 85 -36.19 -4.94 -18.75
CA LEU A 85 -36.58 -3.55 -18.58
C LEU A 85 -35.72 -2.64 -19.47
N PRO A 86 -36.33 -1.58 -20.07
CA PRO A 86 -35.57 -0.63 -20.85
C PRO A 86 -34.57 0.14 -19.97
N ASN A 87 -33.45 0.54 -20.55
CA ASN A 87 -32.52 1.41 -19.85
C ASN A 87 -33.19 2.74 -19.47
N PHE A 88 -32.72 3.32 -18.35
CA PHE A 88 -33.11 4.71 -18.04
C PHE A 88 -32.67 5.65 -19.17
N PRO A 89 -33.43 6.72 -19.44
CA PRO A 89 -33.14 7.64 -20.56
C PRO A 89 -31.82 8.42 -20.31
N THR A 90 -31.47 8.67 -19.07
CA THR A 90 -30.26 9.40 -18.66
C THR A 90 -29.71 8.84 -17.33
N ILE A 91 -28.44 9.15 -17.05
CA ILE A 91 -27.82 8.85 -15.75
C ILE A 91 -28.55 9.55 -14.62
N THR A 92 -28.93 10.82 -14.81
CA THR A 92 -29.70 11.58 -13.82
C THR A 92 -30.99 10.85 -13.46
N ALA A 93 -31.74 10.34 -14.48
CA ALA A 93 -32.99 9.60 -14.23
C ALA A 93 -32.74 8.32 -13.43
N ALA A 94 -31.70 7.55 -13.76
CA ALA A 94 -31.34 6.34 -13.03
C ALA A 94 -30.96 6.63 -11.56
N LEU A 95 -30.08 7.61 -11.35
CA LEU A 95 -29.65 8.01 -10.02
C LEU A 95 -30.79 8.64 -9.20
N THR A 96 -31.64 9.46 -9.82
CA THR A 96 -32.83 10.01 -9.14
C THR A 96 -33.73 8.90 -8.63
N HIS A 97 -34.01 7.88 -9.44
CA HIS A 97 -34.82 6.74 -9.03
C HIS A 97 -34.19 6.01 -7.84
N LEU A 98 -32.86 5.83 -7.82
CA LEU A 98 -32.15 5.24 -6.69
C LEU A 98 -32.27 6.09 -5.41
N PHE A 99 -32.12 7.42 -5.52
CA PHE A 99 -32.25 8.32 -4.38
C PHE A 99 -33.69 8.36 -3.85
N GLU A 100 -34.69 8.35 -4.71
CA GLU A 100 -36.12 8.29 -4.33
C GLU A 100 -36.45 6.99 -3.62
N TYR A 101 -35.98 5.84 -4.12
CA TYR A 101 -36.15 4.55 -3.45
C TYR A 101 -35.53 4.56 -2.04
N SER A 102 -34.39 5.21 -1.90
CA SER A 102 -33.66 5.28 -0.64
C SER A 102 -34.29 6.20 0.42
N LEU A 103 -35.37 6.91 0.11
CA LEU A 103 -36.11 7.70 1.13
C LEU A 103 -36.77 6.78 2.18
N ASP A 104 -37.24 5.62 1.75
CA ASP A 104 -37.94 4.66 2.60
C ASP A 104 -37.14 3.36 2.84
N HIS A 105 -36.05 3.15 2.09
CA HIS A 105 -35.28 1.90 2.11
C HIS A 105 -33.80 2.17 2.34
N ARG A 106 -33.20 1.47 3.34
CA ARG A 106 -31.74 1.42 3.46
C ARG A 106 -31.17 0.54 2.36
N CYS A 107 -30.27 1.08 1.53
CA CYS A 107 -29.57 0.27 0.52
C CYS A 107 -28.14 0.76 0.32
N ILE A 108 -27.29 -0.17 -0.13
CA ILE A 108 -25.92 0.10 -0.55
C ILE A 108 -25.88 0.18 -2.08
N PHE A 109 -25.22 1.19 -2.63
CA PHE A 109 -24.94 1.24 -4.05
C PHE A 109 -23.45 1.47 -4.27
N ILE A 110 -22.78 0.52 -4.90
CA ILE A 110 -21.34 0.53 -5.15
C ILE A 110 -21.07 0.78 -6.62
N ILE A 111 -20.27 1.80 -6.91
CA ILE A 111 -19.71 2.08 -8.23
C ILE A 111 -18.20 1.81 -8.14
N ASP A 112 -17.78 0.62 -8.57
CA ASP A 112 -16.37 0.28 -8.69
C ASP A 112 -15.82 0.81 -10.01
N GLU A 113 -14.52 1.09 -10.06
CA GLU A 113 -13.83 1.77 -11.16
C GLU A 113 -14.59 3.04 -11.62
N TYR A 114 -15.04 3.84 -10.63
CA TYR A 114 -15.67 5.14 -10.84
C TYR A 114 -14.90 6.06 -11.79
N PRO A 115 -13.55 6.07 -11.83
CA PRO A 115 -12.80 6.83 -12.82
C PRO A 115 -13.25 6.60 -14.25
N TYR A 116 -13.48 5.36 -14.69
CA TYR A 116 -13.93 5.06 -16.06
C TYR A 116 -15.34 5.57 -16.33
N LEU A 117 -16.24 5.48 -15.35
CA LEU A 117 -17.57 6.07 -15.47
C LEU A 117 -17.47 7.59 -15.67
N ALA A 118 -16.65 8.26 -14.85
CA ALA A 118 -16.52 9.72 -14.89
C ALA A 118 -15.78 10.22 -16.15
N GLU A 119 -14.87 9.44 -16.71
CA GLU A 119 -14.22 9.73 -18.00
C GLU A 119 -15.19 9.59 -19.16
N SER A 120 -16.03 8.54 -19.15
CA SER A 120 -17.04 8.33 -20.19
C SER A 120 -18.19 9.32 -20.12
N ILE A 121 -18.51 9.84 -18.93
CA ILE A 121 -19.59 10.77 -18.65
C ILE A 121 -19.08 11.87 -17.71
N PRO A 122 -18.47 12.93 -18.27
CA PRO A 122 -17.84 13.99 -17.47
C PRO A 122 -18.79 14.75 -16.54
N SER A 123 -20.11 14.71 -16.81
CA SER A 123 -21.14 15.36 -15.98
C SER A 123 -21.49 14.57 -14.70
N VAL A 124 -21.16 13.27 -14.61
CA VAL A 124 -21.66 12.38 -13.56
C VAL A 124 -21.33 12.88 -12.14
N SER A 125 -20.15 13.43 -11.92
CA SER A 125 -19.79 14.00 -10.61
C SER A 125 -20.66 15.21 -10.23
N SER A 126 -21.02 16.06 -11.20
CA SER A 126 -21.90 17.22 -10.98
C SER A 126 -23.36 16.80 -10.80
N GLU A 127 -23.81 15.78 -11.51
CA GLU A 127 -25.14 15.19 -11.35
C GLU A 127 -25.30 14.56 -9.96
N LEU A 128 -24.30 13.77 -9.53
CA LEU A 128 -24.25 13.24 -8.16
C LEU A 128 -24.23 14.36 -7.12
N GLN A 129 -23.48 15.44 -7.34
CA GLN A 129 -23.48 16.60 -6.47
C GLN A 129 -24.89 17.16 -6.27
N ALA A 130 -25.61 17.42 -7.35
CA ALA A 130 -26.97 17.99 -7.32
C ALA A 130 -27.95 17.08 -6.55
N LEU A 131 -27.89 15.76 -6.82
CA LEU A 131 -28.74 14.77 -6.16
C LEU A 131 -28.41 14.64 -4.67
N ILE A 132 -27.11 14.56 -4.31
CA ILE A 132 -26.69 14.53 -2.90
C ILE A 132 -27.20 15.75 -2.15
N ASP A 133 -27.05 16.94 -2.71
CA ASP A 133 -27.52 18.18 -2.05
C ASP A 133 -29.04 18.22 -1.89
N ALA A 134 -29.80 17.64 -2.83
CA ALA A 134 -31.26 17.57 -2.77
C ALA A 134 -31.79 16.52 -1.78
N TYR A 135 -31.09 15.38 -1.64
CA TYR A 135 -31.62 14.21 -0.95
C TYR A 135 -30.90 13.85 0.36
N LYS A 136 -29.67 14.32 0.63
CA LYS A 136 -28.82 13.88 1.76
C LYS A 136 -29.46 13.94 3.14
N ASN A 137 -30.39 14.88 3.35
CA ASN A 137 -31.05 15.04 4.67
C ASN A 137 -32.22 14.06 4.89
N ARG A 138 -32.63 13.32 3.86
CA ARG A 138 -33.81 12.42 3.90
C ARG A 138 -33.50 11.00 3.42
N SER A 139 -32.50 10.86 2.55
CA SER A 139 -32.10 9.57 1.95
C SER A 139 -31.37 8.69 2.98
N GLN A 140 -31.57 7.40 2.87
CA GLN A 140 -30.86 6.37 3.58
C GLN A 140 -29.87 5.62 2.68
N LEU A 141 -29.50 6.17 1.51
CA LEU A 141 -28.54 5.57 0.59
C LEU A 141 -27.12 5.57 1.20
N MET A 142 -26.45 4.44 1.12
CA MET A 142 -25.00 4.36 1.27
C MET A 142 -24.38 4.21 -0.11
N LEU A 143 -23.87 5.31 -0.66
CA LEU A 143 -23.19 5.34 -1.94
C LEU A 143 -21.69 5.14 -1.72
N ILE A 144 -21.12 4.17 -2.41
CA ILE A 144 -19.67 3.88 -2.35
C ILE A 144 -19.07 4.08 -3.74
N LEU A 145 -18.14 5.03 -3.85
CA LEU A 145 -17.36 5.23 -5.07
C LEU A 145 -15.97 4.61 -4.86
N CYS A 146 -15.65 3.63 -5.69
CA CYS A 146 -14.38 2.93 -5.63
C CYS A 146 -13.55 3.18 -6.90
N GLY A 147 -12.23 3.26 -6.76
CA GLY A 147 -11.35 3.41 -7.92
C GLY A 147 -9.90 3.01 -7.63
N SER A 148 -9.24 2.49 -8.67
CA SER A 148 -7.83 2.10 -8.63
C SER A 148 -6.89 3.23 -9.06
N SER A 149 -7.35 4.19 -9.85
CA SER A 149 -6.57 5.35 -10.26
C SER A 149 -6.41 6.33 -9.09
N MET A 150 -5.26 6.26 -8.41
CA MET A 150 -4.95 7.09 -7.24
C MET A 150 -5.03 8.58 -7.56
N SER A 151 -4.40 8.99 -8.67
CA SER A 151 -4.36 10.38 -9.10
C SER A 151 -5.75 10.92 -9.38
N PHE A 152 -6.61 10.14 -10.05
CA PHE A 152 -8.00 10.53 -10.32
C PHE A 152 -8.78 10.70 -9.01
N MET A 153 -8.72 9.68 -8.13
CA MET A 153 -9.49 9.69 -6.89
C MET A 153 -9.06 10.84 -5.96
N GLU A 154 -7.77 11.11 -5.81
CA GLU A 154 -7.26 12.18 -4.95
C GLU A 154 -7.52 13.58 -5.54
N ASN A 155 -7.42 13.76 -6.86
CA ASN A 155 -7.56 15.08 -7.48
C ASN A 155 -8.99 15.38 -7.95
N GLN A 156 -9.68 14.41 -8.59
CA GLN A 156 -10.97 14.63 -9.24
C GLN A 156 -12.16 14.28 -8.33
N VAL A 157 -11.99 13.39 -7.35
CA VAL A 157 -13.06 13.03 -6.41
C VAL A 157 -12.90 13.75 -5.07
N LEU A 158 -11.69 13.69 -4.49
CA LEU A 158 -11.40 14.23 -3.16
C LEU A 158 -10.87 15.67 -3.19
N GLY A 159 -10.37 16.13 -4.33
CA GLY A 159 -9.73 17.44 -4.49
C GLY A 159 -10.69 18.61 -4.33
N HIS A 160 -10.18 19.77 -3.94
CA HIS A 160 -10.97 20.99 -3.67
C HIS A 160 -11.82 21.48 -4.86
N LYS A 161 -11.44 21.14 -6.09
CA LYS A 161 -12.16 21.50 -7.32
C LYS A 161 -13.23 20.48 -7.70
N SER A 162 -13.31 19.37 -6.99
CA SER A 162 -14.29 18.31 -7.27
C SER A 162 -15.71 18.78 -6.94
N PRO A 163 -16.71 18.46 -7.76
CA PRO A 163 -18.12 18.62 -7.38
C PRO A 163 -18.50 17.86 -6.11
N LEU A 164 -17.79 16.75 -5.80
CA LEU A 164 -18.03 15.92 -4.62
C LEU A 164 -17.27 16.38 -3.37
N TYR A 165 -16.43 17.42 -3.48
CA TYR A 165 -15.69 17.95 -2.34
C TYR A 165 -16.62 18.37 -1.19
N GLY A 166 -16.29 17.95 0.03
CA GLY A 166 -17.05 18.24 1.24
C GLY A 166 -18.35 17.43 1.40
N ARG A 167 -18.66 16.50 0.48
CA ARG A 167 -19.88 15.65 0.56
C ARG A 167 -19.61 14.23 1.03
N ARG A 168 -18.34 13.82 1.03
CA ARG A 168 -17.96 12.51 1.58
C ARG A 168 -18.19 12.45 3.09
N THR A 169 -18.66 11.31 3.56
CA THR A 169 -18.82 11.00 4.99
C THR A 169 -17.72 10.09 5.50
N ALA A 170 -17.14 9.27 4.61
CA ALA A 170 -16.01 8.41 4.92
C ALA A 170 -15.02 8.31 3.74
N GLN A 171 -13.76 7.99 4.06
CA GLN A 171 -12.69 7.81 3.09
C GLN A 171 -11.77 6.66 3.51
N TYR A 172 -11.60 5.69 2.62
CA TYR A 172 -10.79 4.50 2.84
C TYR A 172 -9.68 4.42 1.80
N LYS A 173 -8.45 4.67 2.23
CA LYS A 173 -7.26 4.45 1.41
C LYS A 173 -6.73 3.05 1.67
N ILE A 174 -7.11 2.10 0.83
CA ILE A 174 -6.73 0.69 0.97
C ILE A 174 -5.25 0.53 0.60
N LYS A 175 -4.46 0.12 1.58
CA LYS A 175 -3.01 -0.13 1.43
C LYS A 175 -2.75 -1.61 1.18
N PRO A 176 -1.57 -1.99 0.65
CA PRO A 176 -1.10 -3.38 0.73
C PRO A 176 -1.12 -3.88 2.17
N PHE A 177 -1.19 -5.18 2.35
CA PHE A 177 -1.11 -5.80 3.66
C PHE A 177 0.22 -5.51 4.36
N THR A 178 0.18 -5.40 5.66
CA THR A 178 1.38 -5.50 6.51
C THR A 178 1.95 -6.92 6.43
N TYR A 179 3.18 -7.12 6.93
CA TYR A 179 3.75 -8.47 6.94
C TYR A 179 2.95 -9.44 7.83
N ILE A 180 2.28 -8.94 8.88
CA ILE A 180 1.40 -9.72 9.76
C ILE A 180 0.15 -10.18 9.00
N GLU A 181 -0.53 -9.28 8.33
CA GLU A 181 -1.70 -9.61 7.49
C GLU A 181 -1.30 -10.49 6.31
N ALA A 182 -0.14 -10.23 5.67
CA ALA A 182 0.38 -11.04 4.58
C ALA A 182 0.61 -12.51 5.00
N ARG A 183 1.05 -12.74 6.25
CA ARG A 183 1.21 -14.08 6.82
C ARG A 183 -0.10 -14.88 6.82
N GLN A 184 -1.23 -14.23 7.04
CA GLN A 184 -2.55 -14.89 7.02
C GLN A 184 -2.95 -15.35 5.60
N MET A 185 -2.40 -14.72 4.55
CA MET A 185 -2.60 -15.14 3.16
C MET A 185 -1.77 -16.37 2.78
N VAL A 186 -0.66 -16.61 3.46
CA VAL A 186 0.28 -17.71 3.19
C VAL A 186 0.58 -18.54 4.44
N PRO A 187 -0.45 -19.07 5.15
CA PRO A 187 -0.28 -19.74 6.45
C PRO A 187 0.53 -21.03 6.38
N HIS A 188 0.71 -21.60 5.21
CA HIS A 188 1.47 -22.81 4.93
C HIS A 188 2.99 -22.59 4.87
N LEU A 189 3.45 -21.35 4.70
CA LEU A 189 4.88 -21.02 4.67
C LEU A 189 5.44 -20.92 6.10
N SER A 190 6.74 -21.08 6.26
CA SER A 190 7.43 -20.73 7.51
C SER A 190 7.37 -19.19 7.76
N TYR A 191 7.69 -18.73 8.97
CA TYR A 191 7.78 -17.29 9.23
C TYR A 191 8.83 -16.61 8.34
N GLU A 192 9.97 -17.24 8.12
CA GLU A 192 11.03 -16.74 7.23
C GLU A 192 10.54 -16.66 5.77
N ASP A 193 9.92 -17.73 5.26
CA ASP A 193 9.41 -17.77 3.90
C ASP A 193 8.25 -16.78 3.71
N SER A 194 7.42 -16.57 4.74
CA SER A 194 6.35 -15.58 4.73
C SER A 194 6.91 -14.15 4.64
N ALA A 195 8.00 -13.85 5.35
CA ALA A 195 8.69 -12.57 5.24
C ALA A 195 9.26 -12.36 3.83
N ILE A 196 9.82 -13.41 3.23
CA ILE A 196 10.32 -13.34 1.84
C ILE A 196 9.15 -13.15 0.87
N ALA A 197 8.05 -13.90 1.01
CA ALA A 197 6.85 -13.75 0.19
C ALA A 197 6.27 -12.32 0.30
N PHE A 198 6.22 -11.74 1.51
CA PHE A 198 5.88 -10.34 1.74
C PHE A 198 6.83 -9.40 0.97
N GLY A 199 8.13 -9.59 1.07
CA GLY A 199 9.13 -8.80 0.36
C GLY A 199 8.99 -8.87 -1.18
N LEU A 200 8.71 -10.06 -1.71
CA LEU A 200 8.54 -10.29 -3.15
C LEU A 200 7.23 -9.71 -3.71
N THR A 201 6.21 -9.56 -2.89
CA THR A 201 4.86 -9.13 -3.30
C THR A 201 4.53 -7.70 -2.88
N GLY A 202 5.34 -7.08 -2.02
CA GLY A 202 5.02 -5.79 -1.40
C GLY A 202 3.74 -5.82 -0.56
N GLY A 203 3.30 -6.98 -0.08
CA GLY A 203 2.06 -7.16 0.67
C GLY A 203 0.78 -7.05 -0.17
N VAL A 204 0.88 -7.11 -1.51
CA VAL A 204 -0.29 -7.03 -2.39
C VAL A 204 -1.08 -8.32 -2.34
N ALA A 205 -2.36 -8.24 -1.97
CA ALA A 205 -3.23 -9.38 -1.72
C ALA A 205 -3.29 -10.38 -2.89
N GLU A 206 -3.46 -9.88 -4.12
CA GLU A 206 -3.52 -10.74 -5.29
C GLU A 206 -2.21 -11.50 -5.53
N TYR A 207 -1.06 -10.86 -5.34
CA TYR A 207 0.24 -11.52 -5.56
C TYR A 207 0.52 -12.57 -4.49
N LEU A 208 0.15 -12.31 -3.23
CA LEU A 208 0.26 -13.28 -2.14
C LEU A 208 -0.60 -14.53 -2.42
N SER A 209 -1.76 -14.38 -3.05
CA SER A 209 -2.65 -15.49 -3.39
C SER A 209 -2.07 -16.47 -4.43
N TYR A 210 -0.96 -16.11 -5.07
CA TYR A 210 -0.29 -16.98 -6.05
C TYR A 210 0.66 -17.99 -5.41
N PHE A 211 1.03 -17.81 -4.14
CA PHE A 211 1.80 -18.79 -3.38
C PHE A 211 0.89 -19.94 -2.96
N ARG A 212 1.10 -21.12 -3.54
CA ARG A 212 0.22 -22.27 -3.38
C ARG A 212 0.72 -23.17 -2.26
N GLU A 213 -0.21 -23.76 -1.56
CA GLU A 213 0.09 -24.85 -0.63
C GLU A 213 0.65 -26.06 -1.39
N GLY A 214 1.76 -26.60 -0.88
CA GLY A 214 2.48 -27.73 -1.50
C GLY A 214 3.70 -27.32 -2.33
N ASP A 215 3.77 -26.07 -2.81
CA ASP A 215 4.96 -25.56 -3.51
C ASP A 215 5.98 -25.06 -2.48
N SER A 216 7.25 -25.33 -2.71
CA SER A 216 8.34 -24.69 -1.97
C SER A 216 8.44 -23.19 -2.36
N LEU A 217 9.05 -22.38 -1.49
CA LEU A 217 9.28 -20.98 -1.79
C LEU A 217 10.07 -20.79 -3.09
N ASP A 218 11.12 -21.57 -3.32
CA ASP A 218 11.94 -21.51 -4.55
C ASP A 218 11.10 -21.82 -5.81
N GLU A 219 10.23 -22.85 -5.76
CA GLU A 219 9.34 -23.21 -6.85
C GLU A 219 8.34 -22.08 -7.14
N SER A 220 7.76 -21.51 -6.12
CA SER A 220 6.85 -20.37 -6.24
C SER A 220 7.55 -19.17 -6.87
N ILE A 221 8.75 -18.81 -6.43
CA ILE A 221 9.51 -17.69 -7.02
C ILE A 221 9.83 -17.95 -8.49
N ILE A 222 10.32 -19.15 -8.83
CA ILE A 222 10.66 -19.51 -10.21
C ILE A 222 9.42 -19.45 -11.09
N SER A 223 8.31 -20.05 -10.66
CA SER A 223 7.07 -20.08 -11.45
C SER A 223 6.45 -18.70 -11.66
N LEU A 224 6.54 -17.80 -10.67
CA LEU A 224 5.92 -16.49 -10.73
C LEU A 224 6.76 -15.47 -11.52
N PHE A 225 8.09 -15.47 -11.34
CA PHE A 225 8.96 -14.40 -11.84
C PHE A 225 9.95 -14.85 -12.91
N PHE A 226 10.28 -16.13 -13.00
CA PHE A 226 11.36 -16.65 -13.85
C PHE A 226 10.88 -17.69 -14.86
N THR A 227 9.60 -17.72 -15.16
CA THR A 227 9.00 -18.53 -16.21
C THR A 227 8.33 -17.59 -17.22
N PRO A 228 8.45 -17.82 -18.56
CA PRO A 228 7.84 -16.94 -19.56
C PRO A 228 6.32 -16.73 -19.37
N THR A 229 5.64 -17.71 -18.80
CA THR A 229 4.21 -17.68 -18.49
C THR A 229 3.93 -17.26 -17.04
N GLY A 230 4.94 -16.84 -16.28
CA GLY A 230 4.83 -16.44 -14.89
C GLY A 230 3.99 -15.18 -14.72
N ARG A 231 3.11 -15.20 -13.74
CA ARG A 231 2.13 -14.10 -13.54
C ARG A 231 2.77 -12.75 -13.19
N LEU A 232 3.98 -12.75 -12.64
CA LEU A 232 4.68 -11.55 -12.19
C LEU A 232 5.90 -11.20 -13.08
N VAL A 233 6.15 -11.97 -14.13
CA VAL A 233 7.29 -11.76 -15.04
C VAL A 233 7.24 -10.40 -15.75
N ASP A 234 6.03 -9.93 -16.12
CA ASP A 234 5.82 -8.65 -16.82
C ASP A 234 4.98 -7.65 -16.02
N GLU A 235 4.64 -7.97 -14.79
CA GLU A 235 3.65 -7.23 -14.01
C GLU A 235 4.00 -5.75 -13.81
N PRO A 236 5.21 -5.34 -13.37
CA PRO A 236 5.55 -3.94 -13.20
C PRO A 236 5.47 -3.15 -14.51
N SER A 237 5.95 -3.75 -15.61
CA SER A 237 5.89 -3.13 -16.94
C SER A 237 4.44 -2.93 -17.40
N SER A 238 3.58 -3.91 -17.16
CA SER A 238 2.17 -3.88 -17.52
C SER A 238 1.40 -2.83 -16.72
N LEU A 239 1.65 -2.71 -15.42
CA LEU A 239 1.05 -1.67 -14.57
C LEU A 239 1.45 -0.26 -15.01
N LEU A 240 2.74 -0.04 -15.34
CA LEU A 240 3.20 1.27 -15.81
C LEU A 240 2.56 1.67 -17.14
N LYS A 241 2.35 0.72 -18.05
CA LYS A 241 1.66 0.96 -19.33
C LYS A 241 0.19 1.36 -19.15
N GLN A 242 -0.47 0.87 -18.12
CA GLN A 242 -1.87 1.19 -17.82
C GLN A 242 -2.04 2.58 -17.17
N GLU A 243 -1.06 3.01 -16.39
CA GLU A 243 -1.17 4.25 -15.60
C GLU A 243 -0.43 5.45 -16.25
N LEU A 244 0.51 5.20 -17.19
CA LEU A 244 1.44 6.22 -17.68
C LEU A 244 1.55 6.22 -19.20
N ARG A 245 1.61 7.44 -19.79
CA ARG A 245 1.67 7.62 -21.25
C ARG A 245 3.04 7.28 -21.85
N GLU A 246 4.14 7.43 -21.10
CA GLU A 246 5.51 7.22 -21.56
C GLU A 246 6.25 6.20 -20.69
N PRO A 247 5.83 4.92 -20.67
CA PRO A 247 6.33 3.93 -19.72
C PRO A 247 7.83 3.69 -19.81
N ARG A 248 8.47 3.92 -20.97
CA ARG A 248 9.91 3.72 -21.17
C ARG A 248 10.77 4.58 -20.25
N GLN A 249 10.43 5.86 -20.10
CA GLN A 249 11.19 6.78 -19.25
C GLN A 249 11.05 6.41 -17.76
N TYR A 250 9.84 6.05 -17.35
CA TYR A 250 9.57 5.59 -15.99
C TYR A 250 10.32 4.28 -15.67
N ASN A 251 10.39 3.33 -16.61
CA ASN A 251 11.17 2.10 -16.46
C ASN A 251 12.65 2.42 -16.23
N ALA A 252 13.25 3.33 -17.02
CA ALA A 252 14.64 3.72 -16.85
C ALA A 252 14.91 4.34 -15.48
N ILE A 253 14.02 5.22 -14.99
CA ILE A 253 14.11 5.85 -13.67
C ILE A 253 14.03 4.80 -12.56
N LEU A 254 13.05 3.90 -12.62
CA LEU A 254 12.88 2.84 -11.63
C LEU A 254 14.05 1.86 -11.61
N SER A 255 14.57 1.49 -12.79
CA SER A 255 15.76 0.66 -12.91
C SER A 255 16.99 1.34 -12.29
N ALA A 256 17.15 2.67 -12.49
CA ALA A 256 18.24 3.43 -11.88
C ALA A 256 18.14 3.46 -10.34
N ILE A 257 16.93 3.67 -9.80
CA ILE A 257 16.69 3.68 -8.35
C ILE A 257 16.90 2.28 -7.76
N ALA A 258 16.36 1.22 -8.38
CA ALA A 258 16.53 -0.15 -7.94
C ALA A 258 17.99 -0.59 -7.89
N LYS A 259 18.84 -0.02 -8.75
CA LYS A 259 20.29 -0.22 -8.82
C LYS A 259 21.09 0.75 -7.94
N GLY A 260 20.43 1.47 -7.02
CA GLY A 260 21.05 2.24 -5.94
C GLY A 260 21.18 3.75 -6.16
N ALA A 261 20.69 4.32 -7.27
CA ALA A 261 20.62 5.78 -7.40
C ALA A 261 19.51 6.32 -6.50
N SER A 262 19.82 7.20 -5.58
CA SER A 262 18.86 7.68 -4.59
C SER A 262 18.66 9.19 -4.60
N ARG A 263 19.60 9.95 -5.13
CA ARG A 263 19.52 11.42 -5.20
C ARG A 263 19.07 11.86 -6.58
N ASN A 264 18.39 13.01 -6.65
CA ASN A 264 17.87 13.56 -7.90
C ASN A 264 18.95 13.66 -8.99
N ASN A 265 20.13 14.20 -8.67
CA ASN A 265 21.24 14.34 -9.61
C ASN A 265 21.83 12.99 -10.05
N GLU A 266 21.91 12.00 -9.15
CA GLU A 266 22.39 10.64 -9.46
C GLU A 266 21.43 9.94 -10.43
N ILE A 267 20.12 10.04 -10.17
CA ILE A 267 19.09 9.48 -11.05
C ILE A 267 19.13 10.17 -12.40
N ALA A 268 19.15 11.52 -12.44
CA ALA A 268 19.18 12.32 -13.66
C ALA A 268 20.37 11.93 -14.56
N THR A 269 21.56 11.80 -13.97
CA THR A 269 22.77 11.36 -14.70
C THR A 269 22.61 9.96 -15.26
N LYS A 270 22.05 9.00 -14.50
CA LYS A 270 21.89 7.62 -14.97
C LYS A 270 20.87 7.45 -16.09
N VAL A 271 19.87 8.32 -16.17
CA VAL A 271 18.80 8.26 -17.19
C VAL A 271 18.96 9.30 -18.31
N ASP A 272 20.07 10.02 -18.33
CA ASP A 272 20.39 11.07 -19.31
C ASP A 272 19.29 12.14 -19.43
N MET A 273 18.87 12.67 -18.27
CA MET A 273 17.86 13.72 -18.16
C MET A 273 18.37 14.92 -17.38
N THR A 274 17.78 16.09 -17.63
CA THR A 274 17.95 17.24 -16.73
C THR A 274 17.16 16.99 -15.44
N THR A 275 17.67 17.55 -14.31
CA THR A 275 16.98 17.43 -13.01
C THR A 275 15.57 18.05 -13.04
N GLY A 276 15.35 19.09 -13.87
CA GLY A 276 14.05 19.72 -14.04
C GLY A 276 13.03 18.80 -14.72
N ALA A 277 13.43 18.13 -15.82
CA ALA A 277 12.58 17.16 -16.50
C ALA A 277 12.27 15.95 -15.61
N LEU A 278 13.29 15.41 -14.92
CA LEU A 278 13.15 14.28 -14.01
C LEU A 278 12.12 14.52 -12.90
N ASN A 279 12.02 15.75 -12.37
CA ASN A 279 11.08 16.05 -11.27
C ASN A 279 9.62 15.73 -11.60
N ASN A 280 9.18 15.90 -12.85
CA ASN A 280 7.83 15.57 -13.26
C ASN A 280 7.58 14.07 -13.23
N TYR A 281 8.54 13.28 -13.69
CA TYR A 281 8.47 11.81 -13.64
C TYR A 281 8.49 11.29 -12.21
N LEU A 282 9.37 11.83 -11.36
CA LEU A 282 9.43 11.46 -9.94
C LEU A 282 8.12 11.80 -9.23
N LYS A 283 7.52 12.95 -9.52
CA LYS A 283 6.21 13.32 -8.97
C LYS A 283 5.14 12.31 -9.36
N SER A 284 5.04 11.93 -10.62
CA SER A 284 4.05 10.93 -11.07
C SER A 284 4.27 9.59 -10.38
N LEU A 285 5.52 9.13 -10.22
CA LEU A 285 5.82 7.88 -9.53
C LEU A 285 5.50 7.93 -8.03
N ILE A 286 5.64 9.10 -7.39
CA ILE A 286 5.22 9.33 -5.99
C ILE A 286 3.70 9.29 -5.88
N ASP A 287 2.99 9.98 -6.78
CA ASP A 287 1.53 10.02 -6.82
C ASP A 287 0.95 8.60 -7.02
N LEU A 288 1.61 7.74 -7.80
CA LEU A 288 1.29 6.32 -7.97
C LEU A 288 1.76 5.43 -6.80
N GLN A 289 2.45 5.99 -5.81
CA GLN A 289 3.01 5.25 -4.66
C GLN A 289 3.99 4.12 -5.03
N ILE A 290 4.64 4.22 -6.19
CA ILE A 290 5.70 3.29 -6.62
C ILE A 290 7.03 3.66 -5.96
N ILE A 291 7.32 4.97 -5.87
CA ILE A 291 8.47 5.49 -5.14
C ILE A 291 8.02 6.42 -4.01
N GLU A 292 8.91 6.69 -3.10
CA GLU A 292 8.73 7.71 -2.08
C GLU A 292 9.99 8.56 -1.95
N LYS A 293 9.79 9.78 -1.46
CA LYS A 293 10.86 10.70 -1.09
C LYS A 293 10.98 10.71 0.42
N ILE A 294 12.04 10.11 0.95
CA ILE A 294 12.25 9.98 2.39
C ILE A 294 13.26 11.02 2.90
N HIS A 295 13.06 11.44 4.14
CA HIS A 295 13.92 12.36 4.88
C HIS A 295 14.41 11.67 6.16
N PRO A 296 15.62 11.97 6.64
CA PRO A 296 16.05 11.47 7.94
C PRO A 296 15.10 11.96 9.05
N VAL A 297 14.74 11.06 9.97
CA VAL A 297 13.88 11.40 11.13
C VAL A 297 14.46 12.58 11.90
N GLY A 298 13.63 13.52 12.32
CA GLY A 298 14.03 14.71 13.07
C GLY A 298 14.84 15.75 12.28
N SER A 299 15.08 15.52 10.99
CA SER A 299 15.85 16.45 10.16
C SER A 299 14.96 17.50 9.52
N LYS A 300 15.37 18.79 9.66
CA LYS A 300 14.82 19.92 8.89
C LYS A 300 15.58 20.16 7.58
N SER A 301 16.53 19.30 7.23
CA SER A 301 17.41 19.49 6.08
C SER A 301 16.78 19.01 4.78
N ASN A 302 17.22 19.59 3.65
CA ASN A 302 16.85 19.15 2.29
C ASN A 302 17.54 17.84 1.86
N LYS A 303 18.12 17.07 2.80
CA LYS A 303 18.78 15.80 2.54
C LYS A 303 17.72 14.69 2.38
N SER A 304 17.05 14.70 1.24
CA SER A 304 16.08 13.65 0.89
C SER A 304 16.67 12.70 -0.14
N ILE A 305 16.21 11.45 -0.09
CA ILE A 305 16.50 10.44 -1.10
C ILE A 305 15.19 9.88 -1.66
N TYR A 306 15.27 9.33 -2.87
CA TYR A 306 14.18 8.61 -3.50
C TYR A 306 14.43 7.12 -3.38
N THR A 307 13.41 6.37 -2.98
CA THR A 307 13.45 4.92 -2.88
C THR A 307 12.20 4.31 -3.51
N ILE A 308 12.32 3.10 -4.00
CA ILE A 308 11.15 2.34 -4.45
C ILE A 308 10.41 1.86 -3.20
N LYS A 309 9.16 2.30 -3.05
CA LYS A 309 8.31 1.96 -1.93
C LYS A 309 7.80 0.52 -2.00
N ASP A 310 7.54 0.04 -3.21
CA ASP A 310 7.06 -1.32 -3.45
C ASP A 310 8.24 -2.26 -3.71
N SER A 311 8.50 -3.14 -2.75
CA SER A 311 9.63 -4.09 -2.81
C SER A 311 9.55 -5.05 -4.01
N MET A 312 8.34 -5.38 -4.52
CA MET A 312 8.17 -6.17 -5.74
C MET A 312 8.82 -5.47 -6.95
N TYR A 313 8.66 -4.15 -7.09
CA TYR A 313 9.36 -3.40 -8.14
C TYR A 313 10.88 -3.45 -7.95
N THR A 314 11.37 -3.31 -6.71
CA THR A 314 12.81 -3.43 -6.43
C THR A 314 13.34 -4.80 -6.84
N PHE A 315 12.63 -5.88 -6.48
CA PHE A 315 12.98 -7.24 -6.87
C PHE A 315 13.00 -7.40 -8.38
N TRP A 316 11.94 -6.94 -9.05
CA TRP A 316 11.78 -7.08 -10.49
C TRP A 316 12.87 -6.36 -11.27
N TYR A 317 13.15 -5.08 -10.98
CA TYR A 317 14.19 -4.30 -11.67
C TYR A 317 15.62 -4.78 -11.36
N ARG A 318 15.83 -5.44 -10.23
CA ARG A 318 17.15 -6.02 -9.90
C ARG A 318 17.39 -7.37 -10.55
N PHE A 319 16.38 -8.22 -10.65
CA PHE A 319 16.57 -9.63 -10.94
C PHE A 319 15.80 -10.12 -12.17
N VAL A 320 14.64 -9.58 -12.47
CA VAL A 320 13.80 -10.04 -13.59
C VAL A 320 14.14 -9.23 -14.86
N GLU A 321 14.06 -7.90 -14.80
CA GLU A 321 14.31 -7.02 -15.94
C GLU A 321 15.66 -7.30 -16.63
N PRO A 322 16.80 -7.42 -15.92
CA PRO A 322 18.08 -7.67 -16.57
C PRO A 322 18.20 -9.06 -17.21
N ASN A 323 17.34 -9.98 -16.84
CA ASN A 323 17.41 -11.38 -17.26
C ASN A 323 16.23 -11.81 -18.15
N GLN A 324 15.41 -10.86 -18.66
CA GLN A 324 14.23 -11.17 -19.48
C GLN A 324 14.56 -12.10 -20.67
N GLY A 325 15.62 -11.81 -21.40
CA GLY A 325 16.02 -12.66 -22.54
C GLY A 325 16.36 -14.10 -22.14
N ALA A 326 16.95 -14.33 -20.98
CA ALA A 326 17.20 -15.68 -20.47
C ALA A 326 15.90 -16.37 -20.02
N ILE A 327 15.00 -15.60 -19.40
CA ILE A 327 13.68 -16.09 -18.96
C ILE A 327 12.85 -16.51 -20.18
N GLU A 328 12.76 -15.68 -21.21
CA GLU A 328 12.06 -15.96 -22.47
C GLU A 328 12.57 -17.22 -23.16
N ASN A 329 13.86 -17.50 -23.04
CA ASN A 329 14.50 -18.71 -23.53
C ASN A 329 14.45 -19.90 -22.56
N PHE A 330 13.53 -19.90 -21.59
CA PHE A 330 13.31 -20.96 -20.59
C PHE A 330 14.51 -21.28 -19.69
N ASN A 331 15.46 -20.34 -19.54
CA ASN A 331 16.61 -20.47 -18.64
C ASN A 331 16.37 -19.82 -17.26
N GLY A 332 15.15 -19.43 -16.93
CA GLY A 332 14.83 -18.69 -15.69
C GLY A 332 15.20 -19.44 -14.42
N LYS A 333 15.06 -20.77 -14.39
CA LYS A 333 15.52 -21.59 -13.24
C LYS A 333 17.03 -21.44 -13.00
N LEU A 334 17.85 -21.38 -14.06
CA LEU A 334 19.29 -21.14 -13.93
C LEU A 334 19.58 -19.73 -13.43
N VAL A 335 18.86 -18.73 -13.98
CA VAL A 335 18.94 -17.33 -13.52
C VAL A 335 18.65 -17.25 -12.01
N TYR A 336 17.56 -17.88 -11.56
CA TYR A 336 17.20 -17.88 -10.15
C TYR A 336 18.32 -18.46 -9.27
N HIS A 337 18.82 -19.65 -9.59
CA HIS A 337 19.84 -20.29 -8.75
C HIS A 337 21.19 -19.58 -8.76
N GLN A 338 21.60 -19.01 -9.90
CA GLN A 338 22.92 -18.39 -10.05
C GLN A 338 22.95 -16.93 -9.57
N TYR A 339 21.90 -16.15 -9.83
CA TYR A 339 21.94 -14.70 -9.63
C TYR A 339 20.98 -14.19 -8.57
N VAL A 340 19.87 -14.90 -8.30
CA VAL A 340 18.82 -14.41 -7.39
C VAL A 340 18.97 -15.01 -6.01
N LYS A 341 18.97 -16.34 -5.89
CA LYS A 341 19.00 -17.05 -4.61
C LYS A 341 20.17 -16.62 -3.71
N PRO A 342 21.42 -16.47 -4.23
CA PRO A 342 22.53 -15.98 -3.41
C PRO A 342 22.38 -14.53 -2.93
N MET A 343 21.61 -13.72 -3.66
CA MET A 343 21.38 -12.30 -3.36
C MET A 343 20.08 -12.03 -2.60
N LEU A 344 19.27 -13.05 -2.35
CA LEU A 344 17.97 -12.91 -1.71
C LEU A 344 18.08 -12.35 -0.30
N SER A 345 19.09 -12.78 0.46
CA SER A 345 19.35 -12.25 1.81
C SER A 345 19.68 -10.75 1.79
N HIS A 346 20.42 -10.29 0.79
CA HIS A 346 20.72 -8.87 0.62
C HIS A 346 19.48 -8.06 0.20
N PHE A 347 18.62 -8.64 -0.67
CA PHE A 347 17.34 -8.03 -1.05
C PHE A 347 16.43 -7.84 0.17
N MET A 348 16.44 -8.82 1.09
CA MET A 348 15.60 -8.79 2.29
C MET A 348 16.02 -7.76 3.34
N GLY A 349 17.23 -7.20 3.30
CA GLY A 349 17.67 -6.18 4.26
C GLY A 349 16.67 -5.03 4.39
N PRO A 350 16.44 -4.21 3.34
CA PRO A 350 15.46 -3.11 3.39
C PRO A 350 14.02 -3.56 3.62
N VAL A 351 13.65 -4.77 3.18
CA VAL A 351 12.34 -5.35 3.48
C VAL A 351 12.18 -5.58 4.99
N PHE A 352 13.23 -6.11 5.62
CA PHE A 352 13.22 -6.38 7.05
C PHE A 352 13.17 -5.09 7.90
N GLU A 353 13.83 -4.02 7.45
CA GLU A 353 13.70 -2.68 8.03
C GLU A 353 12.24 -2.16 7.96
N THR A 354 11.58 -2.39 6.82
CA THR A 354 10.15 -2.08 6.65
C THR A 354 9.29 -2.90 7.61
N MET A 355 9.57 -4.19 7.77
CA MET A 355 8.87 -5.06 8.73
C MET A 355 9.10 -4.59 10.17
N ALA A 356 10.31 -4.19 10.54
CA ALA A 356 10.63 -3.65 11.86
C ALA A 356 9.85 -2.35 12.14
N ALA A 357 9.74 -1.45 11.16
CA ALA A 357 8.92 -0.24 11.29
C ALA A 357 7.42 -0.58 11.48
N GLN A 358 6.90 -1.58 10.76
CA GLN A 358 5.53 -2.07 10.93
C GLN A 358 5.34 -2.75 12.31
N TYR A 359 6.34 -3.47 12.80
CA TYR A 359 6.34 -4.05 14.16
C TYR A 359 6.21 -2.96 15.24
N VAL A 360 6.99 -1.89 15.14
CA VAL A 360 6.87 -0.75 16.07
C VAL A 360 5.46 -0.15 16.01
N GLN A 361 4.87 -0.01 14.82
CA GLN A 361 3.49 0.47 14.67
C GLN A 361 2.48 -0.46 15.35
N ALA A 362 2.63 -1.77 15.21
CA ALA A 362 1.76 -2.75 15.85
C ALA A 362 1.89 -2.67 17.39
N ARG A 363 3.11 -2.56 17.92
CA ARG A 363 3.39 -2.37 19.34
C ARG A 363 2.80 -1.06 19.90
N ILE A 364 2.76 0.01 19.09
CA ILE A 364 2.08 1.27 19.43
C ILE A 364 0.58 1.03 19.61
N HIS A 365 -0.07 0.32 18.70
CA HIS A 365 -1.49 0.00 18.79
C HIS A 365 -1.83 -0.85 20.02
N GLN A 366 -0.91 -1.69 20.48
CA GLN A 366 -1.04 -2.48 21.69
C GLN A 366 -0.70 -1.69 22.98
N GLY A 367 -0.19 -0.46 22.87
CA GLY A 367 0.29 0.32 24.00
C GLY A 367 1.56 -0.25 24.65
N SER A 368 2.34 -1.07 23.92
CA SER A 368 3.52 -1.79 24.42
C SER A 368 4.83 -1.21 23.90
N VAL A 369 4.91 0.11 23.81
CA VAL A 369 6.12 0.87 23.47
C VAL A 369 6.52 1.77 24.63
N PRO A 370 7.81 2.10 24.81
CA PRO A 370 8.28 2.91 25.93
C PRO A 370 7.73 4.35 25.92
N PHE A 371 7.35 4.85 24.75
CA PHE A 371 6.72 6.15 24.57
C PHE A 371 5.95 6.17 23.24
N LEU A 372 5.01 7.12 23.07
CA LEU A 372 4.29 7.31 21.80
C LEU A 372 5.14 8.15 20.84
N PRO A 373 5.69 7.58 19.74
CA PRO A 373 6.50 8.31 18.80
C PRO A 373 5.69 9.32 17.96
N GLN A 374 6.27 10.48 17.71
CA GLN A 374 5.76 11.48 16.77
C GLN A 374 6.25 11.23 15.33
N GLN A 375 7.41 10.59 15.18
CA GLN A 375 8.01 10.26 13.89
C GLN A 375 8.64 8.87 13.98
N ILE A 376 8.55 8.11 12.87
CA ILE A 376 9.21 6.80 12.70
C ILE A 376 9.80 6.75 11.30
N GLY A 377 11.03 6.27 11.15
CA GLY A 377 11.70 6.07 9.87
C GLY A 377 13.19 5.83 10.02
N HIS A 378 13.91 6.00 8.93
CA HIS A 378 15.38 5.89 8.89
C HIS A 378 16.04 7.20 9.32
N TRP A 379 17.26 7.09 9.82
CA TRP A 379 18.10 8.24 10.06
C TRP A 379 19.48 8.08 9.42
N TRP A 380 19.93 9.13 8.74
CA TRP A 380 21.29 9.24 8.21
C TRP A 380 21.79 10.67 8.34
N GLY A 381 23.10 10.79 8.61
CA GLY A 381 23.73 12.09 8.78
C GLY A 381 25.23 11.98 8.95
N THR A 382 25.88 13.12 9.22
CA THR A 382 27.29 13.17 9.54
C THR A 382 27.43 13.43 11.02
N ASP A 383 28.16 12.57 11.71
CA ASP A 383 28.55 12.82 13.09
C ASP A 383 29.48 14.06 13.14
N SER A 384 29.08 15.06 13.91
CA SER A 384 29.82 16.31 14.03
C SER A 384 31.19 16.16 14.67
N ALA A 385 31.35 15.18 15.56
CA ALA A 385 32.59 14.90 16.28
C ALA A 385 33.60 14.12 15.45
N THR A 386 33.15 13.02 14.82
CA THR A 386 34.02 12.11 14.07
C THR A 386 34.12 12.42 12.58
N LYS A 387 33.22 13.30 12.05
CA LYS A 387 33.04 13.61 10.61
C LYS A 387 32.69 12.39 9.76
N LYS A 388 32.32 11.25 10.37
CA LYS A 388 31.91 10.06 9.66
C LYS A 388 30.41 10.11 9.30
N GLN A 389 30.05 9.45 8.21
CA GLN A 389 28.64 9.19 7.87
C GLN A 389 28.12 8.12 8.83
N VAL A 390 26.96 8.36 9.39
CA VAL A 390 26.25 7.45 10.30
C VAL A 390 24.87 7.20 9.73
N GLU A 391 24.45 5.94 9.76
CA GLU A 391 23.12 5.49 9.36
C GLU A 391 22.54 4.60 10.46
N ILE A 392 21.24 4.73 10.69
CA ILE A 392 20.47 3.95 11.66
C ILE A 392 19.21 3.47 10.96
N ASP A 393 19.00 2.15 10.97
CA ASP A 393 17.96 1.48 10.18
C ASP A 393 16.55 1.89 10.62
N LEU A 394 16.34 2.10 11.93
CA LEU A 394 15.06 2.49 12.49
C LEU A 394 15.24 3.50 13.62
N VAL A 395 14.56 4.62 13.52
CA VAL A 395 14.46 5.61 14.61
C VAL A 395 13.00 5.98 14.80
N ALA A 396 12.48 5.77 16.01
CA ALA A 396 11.21 6.35 16.43
C ALA A 396 11.49 7.44 17.47
N MET A 397 10.91 8.62 17.30
CA MET A 397 11.27 9.81 18.09
C MET A 397 10.04 10.58 18.57
N ALA A 398 10.11 11.08 19.81
CA ALA A 398 9.20 12.07 20.34
C ALA A 398 9.94 13.08 21.24
N ASP A 399 9.54 14.35 21.18
CA ASP A 399 9.93 15.37 22.15
C ASP A 399 8.79 15.50 23.18
N ILE A 400 8.99 14.97 24.40
CA ILE A 400 7.97 14.88 25.44
C ILE A 400 8.23 15.94 26.49
N GLN A 401 7.21 16.71 26.82
CA GLN A 401 7.23 17.76 27.84
C GLN A 401 6.38 17.32 29.01
N ALA A 402 7.01 17.06 30.14
CA ALA A 402 6.33 16.60 31.35
C ALA A 402 5.55 17.71 32.08
N ASP A 403 5.95 18.97 31.91
CA ASP A 403 5.35 20.16 32.52
C ASP A 403 5.35 21.31 31.48
N PRO A 404 4.31 22.15 31.38
CA PRO A 404 4.27 23.29 30.45
C PRO A 404 5.47 24.22 30.53
N ASN A 405 6.15 24.29 31.68
CA ASN A 405 7.32 25.15 31.89
C ASN A 405 8.66 24.40 31.75
N ALA A 406 8.65 23.06 31.64
CA ALA A 406 9.85 22.27 31.45
C ALA A 406 10.33 22.29 30.00
N ARG A 407 11.61 22.07 29.77
CA ARG A 407 12.11 21.82 28.40
C ARG A 407 11.70 20.41 27.96
N PRO A 408 11.29 20.24 26.69
CA PRO A 408 11.01 18.90 26.17
C PRO A 408 12.26 18.00 26.26
N VAL A 409 12.04 16.77 26.69
CA VAL A 409 13.06 15.72 26.66
C VAL A 409 12.82 14.88 25.42
N ARG A 410 13.87 14.66 24.66
CA ARG A 410 13.83 13.80 23.48
C ARG A 410 13.92 12.34 23.89
N HIS A 411 12.92 11.57 23.52
CA HIS A 411 12.90 10.12 23.65
C HIS A 411 13.11 9.49 22.28
N LEU A 412 13.95 8.46 22.25
CA LEU A 412 14.38 7.75 21.06
C LEU A 412 14.20 6.25 21.24
N LEU A 413 13.59 5.59 20.27
CA LEU A 413 13.71 4.18 20.07
C LEU A 413 14.58 3.98 18.84
N VAL A 414 15.72 3.34 19.01
CA VAL A 414 16.74 3.19 17.97
C VAL A 414 16.87 1.71 17.65
N GLY A 415 16.70 1.36 16.37
CA GLY A 415 16.67 -0.04 15.92
C GLY A 415 17.75 -0.36 14.91
N GLU A 416 18.22 -1.60 14.96
CA GLU A 416 19.14 -2.21 13.99
C GLU A 416 18.53 -3.50 13.47
N CYS A 417 18.54 -3.69 12.15
CA CYS A 417 17.91 -4.81 11.47
C CYS A 417 18.95 -5.68 10.76
N LYS A 418 19.00 -6.97 11.06
CA LYS A 418 19.94 -7.91 10.44
C LYS A 418 19.24 -9.16 9.89
N TRP A 419 19.09 -9.20 8.58
CA TRP A 419 18.60 -10.37 7.86
C TRP A 419 19.78 -11.27 7.45
N LYS A 420 20.43 -11.91 8.44
CA LYS A 420 21.60 -12.79 8.25
C LYS A 420 21.29 -14.21 8.73
N ASN A 421 22.06 -15.18 8.22
CA ASN A 421 21.92 -16.59 8.63
C ASN A 421 22.58 -16.93 9.97
N GLU A 422 23.24 -15.95 10.57
CA GLU A 422 23.97 -16.10 11.84
C GLU A 422 23.29 -15.25 12.92
N PRO A 423 23.29 -15.69 14.19
CA PRO A 423 22.82 -14.87 15.31
C PRO A 423 23.58 -13.56 15.43
N ILE A 424 22.91 -12.50 15.91
CA ILE A 424 23.54 -11.20 16.18
C ILE A 424 24.38 -11.30 17.47
N GLY A 425 25.62 -10.77 17.42
CA GLY A 425 26.51 -10.64 18.59
C GLY A 425 26.28 -9.33 19.36
N GLN A 426 26.83 -9.26 20.58
CA GLN A 426 26.74 -8.08 21.45
C GLN A 426 27.45 -6.84 20.86
N ASP A 427 28.43 -7.04 20.00
CA ASP A 427 29.14 -5.99 19.27
C ASP A 427 28.20 -5.11 18.43
N VAL A 428 27.15 -5.68 17.88
CA VAL A 428 26.13 -4.94 17.10
C VAL A 428 25.37 -3.96 18.01
N LEU A 429 24.99 -4.37 19.23
CA LEU A 429 24.36 -3.51 20.22
C LEU A 429 25.29 -2.35 20.61
N GLY A 430 26.55 -2.64 20.90
CA GLY A 430 27.56 -1.62 21.23
C GLY A 430 27.74 -0.60 20.11
N SER A 431 27.80 -1.07 18.85
CA SER A 431 27.88 -0.21 17.66
C SER A 431 26.62 0.64 17.47
N LEU A 432 25.42 0.10 17.71
CA LEU A 432 24.18 0.84 17.65
C LEU A 432 24.13 1.95 18.71
N MET A 433 24.50 1.62 19.95
CA MET A 433 24.57 2.59 21.05
C MET A 433 25.56 3.74 20.76
N GLU A 434 26.70 3.44 20.15
CA GLU A 434 27.66 4.47 19.75
C GLU A 434 27.08 5.38 18.66
N ARG A 435 26.48 4.81 17.62
CA ARG A 435 25.85 5.56 16.52
C ARG A 435 24.67 6.42 17.00
N ALA A 436 23.88 5.93 17.94
CA ALA A 436 22.72 6.62 18.48
C ALA A 436 23.07 7.93 19.21
N ARG A 437 24.30 8.07 19.73
CA ARG A 437 24.74 9.29 20.44
C ARG A 437 24.58 10.57 19.64
N VAL A 438 24.62 10.50 18.30
CA VAL A 438 24.45 11.68 17.43
C VAL A 438 23.03 12.28 17.48
N LEU A 439 22.05 11.52 17.98
CA LEU A 439 20.65 11.94 18.06
C LEU A 439 20.31 12.76 19.31
N HIS A 440 21.14 12.68 20.35
CA HIS A 440 20.99 13.41 21.62
C HIS A 440 19.59 13.24 22.25
N GLY A 441 19.38 12.17 23.04
CA GLY A 441 18.12 11.88 23.72
C GLY A 441 18.21 10.64 24.62
N GLU A 442 17.15 10.40 25.38
CA GLU A 442 16.97 9.16 26.13
C GLU A 442 16.62 8.03 25.16
N SER A 443 17.48 7.01 25.09
CA SER A 443 17.41 6.01 24.03
C SER A 443 17.04 4.63 24.56
N TYR A 444 16.11 3.98 23.85
CA TYR A 444 15.77 2.57 23.91
C TYR A 444 16.32 1.89 22.67
N TYR A 445 16.77 0.64 22.77
CA TYR A 445 17.49 -0.08 21.71
C TYR A 445 16.79 -1.38 21.36
N TRP A 446 16.27 -1.46 20.14
CA TRP A 446 15.61 -2.65 19.64
C TRP A 446 16.43 -3.29 18.51
N LEU A 447 16.81 -4.53 18.69
CA LEU A 447 17.58 -5.30 17.71
C LEU A 447 16.67 -6.31 17.03
N PHE A 448 16.63 -6.27 15.73
CA PHE A 448 15.83 -7.19 14.91
C PHE A 448 16.73 -8.19 14.20
N SER A 449 16.52 -9.48 14.43
CA SER A 449 17.35 -10.55 13.91
C SER A 449 16.53 -11.64 13.21
N LYS A 450 17.01 -12.09 12.04
CA LYS A 450 16.45 -13.27 11.38
C LYS A 450 16.68 -14.55 12.20
N ARG A 451 17.85 -14.71 12.83
CA ARG A 451 18.32 -15.93 13.48
C ARG A 451 18.52 -15.80 14.98
N GLY A 452 17.96 -14.75 15.59
CA GLY A 452 18.10 -14.52 17.03
C GLY A 452 19.46 -13.96 17.42
N PHE A 453 19.88 -14.20 18.64
CA PHE A 453 20.97 -13.50 19.30
C PHE A 453 21.90 -14.48 19.98
N GLY A 454 23.20 -14.20 19.92
CA GLY A 454 24.25 -14.94 20.65
C GLY A 454 24.51 -14.40 22.06
N PHE A 455 23.63 -13.51 22.56
CA PHE A 455 23.74 -12.89 23.90
C PHE A 455 22.33 -12.60 24.46
N VAL A 456 22.28 -12.29 25.74
CA VAL A 456 21.10 -11.77 26.45
C VAL A 456 21.41 -10.38 26.98
N SER A 457 20.42 -9.57 27.27
CA SER A 457 20.57 -8.24 27.87
C SER A 457 19.68 -8.13 29.11
N ASP A 458 20.25 -7.65 30.19
CA ASP A 458 19.53 -7.32 31.44
C ASP A 458 19.12 -5.82 31.48
N ASP A 459 19.52 -5.03 30.48
CA ASP A 459 19.10 -3.60 30.36
C ASP A 459 17.67 -3.52 29.87
N GLU A 460 16.76 -3.02 30.68
CA GLU A 460 15.34 -2.85 30.38
C GLU A 460 15.09 -1.93 29.15
N ARG A 461 16.10 -1.17 28.73
CA ARG A 461 16.02 -0.34 27.53
C ARG A 461 16.36 -1.10 26.24
N VAL A 462 16.79 -2.37 26.36
CA VAL A 462 17.21 -3.20 25.22
C VAL A 462 16.17 -4.30 24.99
N GLU A 463 15.64 -4.37 23.77
CA GLU A 463 14.73 -5.45 23.35
C GLU A 463 15.36 -6.21 22.18
N LEU A 464 15.37 -7.54 22.29
CA LEU A 464 15.94 -8.47 21.32
C LEU A 464 14.77 -9.20 20.62
N ILE A 465 14.55 -8.94 19.34
CA ILE A 465 13.35 -9.33 18.59
C ILE A 465 13.77 -10.19 17.40
N ASP A 466 13.36 -11.44 17.38
CA ASP A 466 13.57 -12.33 16.23
C ASP A 466 12.32 -12.41 15.34
N VAL A 467 12.45 -13.08 14.17
CA VAL A 467 11.37 -13.20 13.22
C VAL A 467 10.13 -13.89 13.78
N PRO A 468 10.22 -15.01 14.53
CA PRO A 468 9.07 -15.59 15.23
C PRO A 468 8.33 -14.59 16.11
N MET A 469 9.04 -13.87 17.00
CA MET A 469 8.43 -12.86 17.87
C MET A 469 7.72 -11.75 17.11
N MET A 470 8.21 -11.38 15.92
CA MET A 470 7.54 -10.37 15.08
C MET A 470 6.18 -10.82 14.57
N TYR A 471 5.92 -12.12 14.45
CA TYR A 471 4.65 -12.67 13.98
C TYR A 471 3.70 -13.09 15.11
N GLU A 472 4.17 -13.17 16.34
CA GLU A 472 3.41 -13.57 17.54
C GLU A 472 2.82 -12.37 18.30
N LEU A 473 2.60 -11.25 17.62
CA LEU A 473 2.03 -10.01 18.15
C LEU A 473 0.53 -10.10 18.43
#